data_32dad9baebd5422a2bee2ca697eb5342
#
_entry.id   32dad9baebd5422a2bee2ca697eb5342
#
_cell.length_a   1.000
_cell.length_b   1.000
_cell.length_c   1.000
_cell.angle_alpha   90.00
_cell.angle_beta   90.00
_cell.angle_gamma   90.00
#
_symmetry.space_group_name_H-M   'P 1'
#
loop_
_entity.id
_entity.type
_entity.pdbx_description
1 polymer ?
#
loop_
_entity_poly.entity_id
_entity_poly.type
_entity_poly.pdbx_seq_one_letter_code
_entity_poly.pdbx_strand_id
1 'polypeptide(L)'
;DAKLVVSTVNVNENSKRSPIPYKVPPGFSREIDPTQQGNVQQNEQSLSIAVCDLDKEDARGAYRTLDFDIRNYKTMKLFVHAESEFASDGDVVAMLRIGTDLENNYYQYEVPLVLSPYGTADAQSIWPTANEMIIDLEEFYNLKLNRQLNQRDNPNGYYAQTLENGHRISIVGLPDLSNVRTILLGVKNDVNSTQNKLCSEVWFNELR
;
A
#
# COMPACT_ATOMS: atom_id res chain seq x y z
N ASP A 1 -13.37 15.51 -11.15
CA ASP A 1 -12.28 14.53 -11.34
C ASP A 1 -11.40 14.50 -10.11
N ALA A 2 -11.12 13.32 -9.60
CA ALA A 2 -10.24 13.16 -8.45
C ALA A 2 -8.84 13.70 -8.74
N LYS A 3 -8.29 14.46 -7.77
CA LYS A 3 -6.93 14.97 -7.82
C LYS A 3 -5.99 13.94 -7.27
N LEU A 4 -4.82 13.76 -7.90
CA LEU A 4 -3.74 12.89 -7.45
C LEU A 4 -2.45 13.68 -7.40
N VAL A 5 -1.75 13.63 -6.27
CA VAL A 5 -0.39 14.14 -6.12
C VAL A 5 0.50 13.00 -5.63
N VAL A 6 1.57 12.72 -6.37
CA VAL A 6 2.58 11.73 -6.00
C VAL A 6 3.86 12.46 -5.69
N SER A 7 4.41 12.23 -4.51
CA SER A 7 5.61 12.88 -4.02
C SER A 7 6.41 11.94 -3.11
N THR A 8 7.48 12.44 -2.53
CA THR A 8 8.23 11.75 -1.48
C THR A 8 8.18 12.56 -0.19
N VAL A 9 8.08 11.87 0.94
CA VAL A 9 8.28 12.43 2.27
C VAL A 9 9.50 11.78 2.90
N ASN A 10 10.29 12.56 3.63
CA ASN A 10 11.56 12.09 4.17
C ASN A 10 11.91 12.74 5.51
N VAL A 11 12.85 12.12 6.23
CA VAL A 11 13.26 12.58 7.58
C VAL A 11 13.88 13.98 7.54
N ASN A 12 14.69 14.30 6.52
CA ASN A 12 15.46 15.54 6.51
C ASN A 12 14.56 16.78 6.30
N GLU A 13 13.58 16.66 5.41
CA GLU A 13 12.71 17.78 5.02
C GLU A 13 11.38 17.82 5.77
N ASN A 14 10.83 16.65 6.12
CA ASN A 14 9.47 16.52 6.63
C ASN A 14 9.39 16.18 8.14
N SER A 15 10.53 16.16 8.86
CA SER A 15 10.54 15.87 10.30
C SER A 15 9.78 16.90 11.17
N LYS A 16 9.46 18.07 10.61
CA LYS A 16 8.67 19.14 11.25
C LYS A 16 7.39 19.46 10.49
N ARG A 17 6.99 18.58 9.56
CA ARG A 17 5.76 18.73 8.77
C ARG A 17 4.53 18.79 9.70
N SER A 18 3.54 19.58 9.32
CA SER A 18 2.19 19.62 9.91
C SER A 18 1.19 19.12 8.86
N PRO A 19 0.14 18.38 9.20
CA PRO A 19 -0.33 18.07 10.57
C PRO A 19 0.42 16.92 11.24
N ILE A 20 1.11 16.05 10.50
CA ILE A 20 1.86 14.91 11.01
C ILE A 20 3.31 14.97 10.51
N PRO A 21 4.31 14.99 11.42
CA PRO A 21 5.71 14.97 11.05
C PRO A 21 6.12 13.58 10.54
N TYR A 22 7.06 13.54 9.60
CA TYR A 22 7.63 12.29 9.17
C TYR A 22 8.55 11.70 10.25
N LYS A 23 8.36 10.44 10.56
CA LYS A 23 9.21 9.63 11.47
C LYS A 23 9.57 8.32 10.78
N VAL A 24 10.76 7.82 11.08
CA VAL A 24 11.18 6.48 10.64
C VAL A 24 10.23 5.43 11.23
N PRO A 25 9.80 4.43 10.46
CA PRO A 25 8.98 3.35 10.97
C PRO A 25 9.61 2.64 12.19
N PRO A 26 8.79 2.16 13.15
CA PRO A 26 9.29 1.47 14.32
C PRO A 26 10.15 0.25 13.98
N GLY A 27 11.25 0.06 14.70
CA GLY A 27 12.16 -1.09 14.48
C GLY A 27 13.19 -0.90 13.39
N PHE A 28 13.21 0.27 12.71
CA PHE A 28 14.23 0.64 11.75
C PHE A 28 15.24 1.62 12.34
N SER A 29 16.50 1.35 12.07
CA SER A 29 17.59 2.30 12.28
C SER A 29 18.10 2.77 10.92
N ARG A 30 18.27 4.07 10.77
CA ARG A 30 18.85 4.65 9.58
C ARG A 30 20.29 4.15 9.42
N GLU A 31 20.64 3.70 8.22
CA GLU A 31 22.00 3.30 7.91
C GLU A 31 22.95 4.53 7.87
N ILE A 32 24.21 4.29 8.21
CA ILE A 32 25.24 5.32 8.09
C ILE A 32 25.66 5.38 6.63
N ASP A 33 25.74 6.59 6.08
CA ASP A 33 26.25 6.81 4.73
C ASP A 33 27.78 6.59 4.68
N PRO A 34 28.25 5.51 4.05
CA PRO A 34 29.68 5.21 4.02
C PRO A 34 30.48 6.17 3.16
N THR A 35 29.82 7.02 2.37
CA THR A 35 30.46 7.98 1.48
C THR A 35 30.75 9.32 2.15
N GLN A 36 30.19 9.57 3.33
CA GLN A 36 30.34 10.80 4.07
C GLN A 36 31.19 10.62 5.34
N GLN A 37 32.05 11.60 5.64
CA GLN A 37 32.77 11.64 6.90
C GLN A 37 31.85 12.12 8.02
N GLY A 38 31.90 11.48 9.20
CA GLY A 38 31.22 11.98 10.39
C GLY A 38 29.92 11.25 10.76
N ASN A 39 29.76 9.96 10.42
CA ASN A 39 28.57 9.15 10.79
C ASN A 39 27.24 9.78 10.36
N VAL A 40 27.19 10.36 9.17
CA VAL A 40 25.96 10.92 8.62
C VAL A 40 25.01 9.78 8.29
N GLN A 41 23.81 9.83 8.84
CA GLN A 41 22.78 8.84 8.54
C GLN A 41 22.15 9.11 7.18
N GLN A 42 21.90 8.04 6.42
CA GLN A 42 21.18 8.14 5.14
C GLN A 42 19.80 8.76 5.33
N ASN A 43 19.34 9.51 4.33
CA ASN A 43 17.99 10.04 4.33
C ASN A 43 17.02 8.90 4.06
N GLU A 44 16.09 8.71 4.97
CA GLU A 44 15.04 7.69 4.83
C GLU A 44 13.77 8.38 4.34
N GLN A 45 13.09 7.76 3.38
CA GLN A 45 11.98 8.36 2.65
C GLN A 45 10.87 7.35 2.34
N SER A 46 9.66 7.88 2.18
CA SER A 46 8.47 7.14 1.76
C SER A 46 7.86 7.76 0.51
N LEU A 47 7.18 6.93 -0.27
CA LEU A 47 6.29 7.39 -1.33
C LEU A 47 5.04 7.98 -0.68
N SER A 48 4.70 9.23 -1.01
CA SER A 48 3.45 9.87 -0.62
C SER A 48 2.48 9.90 -1.80
N ILE A 49 1.27 9.43 -1.56
CA ILE A 49 0.14 9.49 -2.49
C ILE A 49 -0.97 10.27 -1.82
N ALA A 50 -1.19 11.50 -2.26
CA ALA A 50 -2.29 12.33 -1.80
C ALA A 50 -3.40 12.35 -2.86
N VAL A 51 -4.62 12.08 -2.42
CA VAL A 51 -5.83 12.11 -3.24
C VAL A 51 -6.83 13.10 -2.67
N CYS A 52 -7.60 13.75 -3.51
CA CYS A 52 -8.75 14.55 -3.10
C CYS A 52 -9.86 14.45 -4.15
N ASP A 53 -11.11 14.62 -3.72
CA ASP A 53 -12.31 14.40 -4.53
C ASP A 53 -12.43 12.97 -5.10
N LEU A 54 -11.87 11.97 -4.42
CA LEU A 54 -11.93 10.58 -4.84
C LEU A 54 -13.31 10.00 -4.53
N ASP A 55 -14.06 9.61 -5.55
CA ASP A 55 -15.40 9.03 -5.41
C ASP A 55 -15.35 7.65 -4.73
N LYS A 56 -16.47 7.21 -4.15
CA LYS A 56 -16.58 5.86 -3.59
C LYS A 56 -16.24 4.81 -4.65
N GLU A 57 -15.57 3.75 -4.22
CA GLU A 57 -15.08 2.64 -5.06
C GLU A 57 -14.02 3.03 -6.09
N ASP A 58 -13.74 4.34 -6.25
CA ASP A 58 -12.67 4.80 -7.12
C ASP A 58 -11.31 4.68 -6.42
N ALA A 59 -10.26 4.56 -7.22
CA ALA A 59 -8.88 4.43 -6.75
C ALA A 59 -7.92 5.24 -7.62
N ARG A 60 -6.87 5.73 -6.99
CA ARG A 60 -5.74 6.38 -7.68
C ARG A 60 -4.43 5.84 -7.12
N GLY A 61 -3.41 5.80 -7.96
CA GLY A 61 -2.12 5.29 -7.52
C GLY A 61 -0.99 5.61 -8.49
N ALA A 62 0.22 5.25 -8.05
CA ALA A 62 1.43 5.31 -8.83
C ALA A 62 1.92 3.90 -9.15
N TYR A 63 2.40 3.69 -10.36
CA TYR A 63 2.95 2.41 -10.77
C TYR A 63 4.38 2.54 -11.28
N ARG A 64 5.07 1.42 -11.22
CA ARG A 64 6.40 1.26 -11.80
C ARG A 64 6.45 -0.02 -12.61
N THR A 65 7.10 0.06 -13.76
CA THR A 65 7.46 -1.12 -14.54
C THR A 65 8.74 -1.73 -13.97
N LEU A 66 8.75 -3.04 -13.83
CA LEU A 66 9.89 -3.82 -13.35
C LEU A 66 9.90 -5.17 -14.08
N ASP A 67 10.96 -5.92 -13.92
CA ASP A 67 11.05 -7.30 -14.42
C ASP A 67 11.64 -8.13 -13.27
N PHE A 68 10.75 -8.85 -12.57
CA PHE A 68 11.11 -9.46 -11.30
C PHE A 68 10.40 -10.80 -11.09
N ASP A 69 11.19 -11.82 -10.70
CA ASP A 69 10.69 -13.11 -10.25
C ASP A 69 10.58 -13.11 -8.73
N ILE A 70 9.34 -13.15 -8.22
CA ILE A 70 9.10 -13.11 -6.76
C ILE A 70 8.85 -14.49 -6.15
N ARG A 71 8.90 -15.56 -6.90
CA ARG A 71 8.60 -16.92 -6.40
C ARG A 71 9.54 -17.41 -5.29
N ASN A 72 10.74 -16.87 -5.23
CA ASN A 72 11.74 -17.23 -4.22
C ASN A 72 11.56 -16.47 -2.89
N TYR A 73 10.65 -15.52 -2.85
CA TYR A 73 10.31 -14.80 -1.64
C TYR A 73 9.09 -15.45 -0.96
N LYS A 74 9.09 -15.47 0.35
CA LYS A 74 7.96 -15.97 1.12
C LYS A 74 6.95 -14.88 1.40
N THR A 75 7.45 -13.72 1.78
CA THR A 75 6.63 -12.62 2.29
C THR A 75 7.08 -11.31 1.68
N MET A 76 6.14 -10.42 1.37
CA MET A 76 6.39 -9.01 1.11
C MET A 76 5.86 -8.19 2.28
N LYS A 77 6.61 -7.16 2.70
CA LYS A 77 6.22 -6.27 3.79
C LYS A 77 6.33 -4.83 3.38
N LEU A 78 5.41 -4.00 3.88
CA LEU A 78 5.32 -2.60 3.58
C LEU A 78 4.67 -1.86 4.74
N PHE A 79 5.33 -0.82 5.27
CA PHE A 79 4.70 0.08 6.22
C PHE A 79 3.79 1.06 5.51
N VAL A 80 2.64 1.32 6.10
CA VAL A 80 1.67 2.26 5.55
C VAL A 80 1.21 3.22 6.64
N HIS A 81 1.29 4.52 6.33
CA HIS A 81 0.70 5.61 7.10
C HIS A 81 -0.49 6.17 6.35
N ALA A 82 -1.49 6.64 7.07
CA ALA A 82 -2.62 7.35 6.49
C ALA A 82 -3.06 8.52 7.36
N GLU A 83 -3.37 9.64 6.70
CA GLU A 83 -3.96 10.80 7.34
C GLU A 83 -5.11 11.38 6.50
N SER A 84 -6.12 11.89 7.19
CA SER A 84 -7.25 12.61 6.60
C SER A 84 -7.90 13.49 7.65
N GLU A 85 -8.45 14.62 7.23
CA GLU A 85 -9.17 15.55 8.15
C GLU A 85 -10.60 15.08 8.44
N PHE A 86 -11.24 14.41 7.48
CA PHE A 86 -12.68 14.14 7.54
C PHE A 86 -13.04 12.65 7.47
N ALA A 87 -12.11 11.79 7.09
CA ALA A 87 -12.37 10.36 6.98
C ALA A 87 -12.30 9.68 8.36
N SER A 88 -12.92 8.51 8.44
CA SER A 88 -12.86 7.60 9.57
C SER A 88 -11.95 6.40 9.26
N ASP A 89 -11.55 5.66 10.29
CA ASP A 89 -10.83 4.40 10.12
C ASP A 89 -11.59 3.46 9.19
N GLY A 90 -10.89 2.89 8.21
CA GLY A 90 -11.45 2.02 7.19
C GLY A 90 -12.02 2.70 5.95
N ASP A 91 -12.26 4.03 5.96
CA ASP A 91 -12.70 4.78 4.78
C ASP A 91 -11.63 4.78 3.69
N VAL A 92 -10.37 4.88 4.12
CA VAL A 92 -9.18 4.89 3.27
C VAL A 92 -8.64 3.47 3.16
N VAL A 93 -8.47 2.97 1.95
CA VAL A 93 -7.89 1.65 1.70
C VAL A 93 -6.59 1.81 0.93
N ALA A 94 -5.50 1.29 1.50
CA ALA A 94 -4.25 1.15 0.76
C ALA A 94 -4.32 -0.09 -0.12
N MET A 95 -3.81 -0.01 -1.34
CA MET A 95 -3.74 -1.15 -2.24
C MET A 95 -2.35 -1.31 -2.85
N LEU A 96 -1.94 -2.58 -2.95
CA LEU A 96 -0.79 -3.00 -3.73
C LEU A 96 -1.28 -3.94 -4.82
N ARG A 97 -0.94 -3.66 -6.07
CA ARG A 97 -1.23 -4.51 -7.23
C ARG A 97 0.05 -4.92 -7.90
N ILE A 98 0.19 -6.21 -8.19
CA ILE A 98 1.35 -6.79 -8.87
C ILE A 98 0.88 -7.74 -9.96
N GLY A 99 1.55 -7.75 -11.08
CA GLY A 99 1.21 -8.67 -12.17
C GLY A 99 2.01 -8.45 -13.43
N THR A 100 1.58 -9.14 -14.47
CA THR A 100 2.12 -8.96 -15.82
C THR A 100 1.64 -7.64 -16.42
N ASP A 101 0.43 -7.22 -16.06
CA ASP A 101 -0.17 -5.93 -16.37
C ASP A 101 -1.08 -5.47 -15.22
N LEU A 102 -1.64 -4.25 -15.31
CA LEU A 102 -2.45 -3.66 -14.24
C LEU A 102 -3.96 -3.80 -14.47
N GLU A 103 -4.40 -4.35 -15.59
CA GLU A 103 -5.80 -4.38 -15.98
C GLU A 103 -6.35 -5.81 -16.08
N ASN A 104 -5.60 -6.72 -16.71
CA ASN A 104 -6.09 -8.03 -17.11
C ASN A 104 -5.42 -9.20 -16.38
N ASN A 105 -4.19 -9.02 -15.87
CA ASN A 105 -3.43 -10.12 -15.25
C ASN A 105 -2.67 -9.62 -14.01
N TYR A 106 -3.36 -9.55 -12.86
CA TYR A 106 -2.79 -9.06 -11.63
C TYR A 106 -3.34 -9.76 -10.37
N TYR A 107 -2.56 -9.72 -9.31
CA TYR A 107 -2.99 -9.87 -7.93
C TYR A 107 -3.08 -8.50 -7.27
N GLN A 108 -4.04 -8.32 -6.38
CA GLN A 108 -4.18 -7.11 -5.59
C GLN A 108 -4.39 -7.45 -4.12
N TYR A 109 -3.73 -6.68 -3.26
CA TYR A 109 -3.84 -6.74 -1.82
C TYR A 109 -4.35 -5.40 -1.31
N GLU A 110 -5.38 -5.41 -0.48
CA GLU A 110 -6.04 -4.22 0.05
C GLU A 110 -6.04 -4.25 1.58
N VAL A 111 -5.74 -3.11 2.21
CA VAL A 111 -5.74 -2.92 3.66
C VAL A 111 -6.61 -1.71 4.01
N PRO A 112 -7.73 -1.89 4.73
CA PRO A 112 -8.44 -0.78 5.35
C PRO A 112 -7.55 -0.12 6.40
N LEU A 113 -7.34 1.19 6.29
CA LEU A 113 -6.35 1.90 7.10
C LEU A 113 -6.97 2.50 8.37
N VAL A 114 -6.20 2.43 9.45
CA VAL A 114 -6.37 3.23 10.67
C VAL A 114 -5.66 4.56 10.44
N LEU A 115 -6.35 5.66 10.70
CA LEU A 115 -5.82 7.00 10.48
C LEU A 115 -4.97 7.45 11.67
N SER A 116 -3.85 8.10 11.36
CA SER A 116 -3.00 8.71 12.38
C SER A 116 -3.64 9.99 12.90
N PRO A 117 -3.75 10.18 14.23
CA PRO A 117 -4.32 11.40 14.80
C PRO A 117 -3.47 12.63 14.47
N TYR A 118 -4.10 13.70 14.04
CA TYR A 118 -3.42 14.99 13.81
C TYR A 118 -2.71 15.49 15.05
N GLY A 119 -1.49 15.98 14.86
CA GLY A 119 -0.64 16.45 15.95
C GLY A 119 0.17 15.36 16.66
N THR A 120 -0.01 14.08 16.30
CA THR A 120 0.86 13.02 16.83
C THR A 120 2.29 13.18 16.31
N ALA A 121 3.27 12.86 17.15
CA ALA A 121 4.69 12.80 16.80
C ALA A 121 5.33 11.46 17.21
N ASP A 122 4.51 10.54 17.71
CA ASP A 122 4.93 9.20 18.09
C ASP A 122 4.99 8.28 16.86
N ALA A 123 6.12 7.58 16.67
CA ALA A 123 6.33 6.75 15.51
C ALA A 123 5.32 5.60 15.38
N GLN A 124 4.86 5.01 16.49
CA GLN A 124 3.86 3.95 16.46
C GLN A 124 2.46 4.46 16.06
N SER A 125 2.12 5.67 16.47
CA SER A 125 0.85 6.30 16.08
C SER A 125 0.87 6.76 14.62
N ILE A 126 2.06 7.09 14.07
CA ILE A 126 2.24 7.44 12.66
C ILE A 126 2.22 6.18 11.79
N TRP A 127 2.81 5.09 12.27
CA TRP A 127 2.88 3.79 11.57
C TRP A 127 2.14 2.71 12.38
N PRO A 128 0.79 2.73 12.41
CA PRO A 128 0.03 1.73 13.14
C PRO A 128 0.31 0.33 12.61
N THR A 129 0.53 -0.63 13.50
CA THR A 129 0.78 -2.04 13.10
C THR A 129 -0.39 -2.62 12.29
N ALA A 130 -1.61 -2.14 12.54
CA ALA A 130 -2.79 -2.55 11.77
C ALA A 130 -2.73 -2.17 10.29
N ASN A 131 -1.91 -1.17 9.93
CA ASN A 131 -1.74 -0.72 8.56
C ASN A 131 -0.59 -1.44 7.83
N GLU A 132 0.22 -2.23 8.55
CA GLU A 132 1.34 -2.93 7.93
C GLU A 132 0.82 -3.99 6.94
N MET A 133 1.23 -3.88 5.69
CA MET A 133 0.99 -4.94 4.71
C MET A 133 2.01 -6.05 4.93
N ILE A 134 1.55 -7.19 5.42
CA ILE A 134 2.34 -8.42 5.51
C ILE A 134 1.68 -9.43 4.58
N ILE A 135 2.24 -9.56 3.39
CA ILE A 135 1.66 -10.34 2.30
C ILE A 135 2.41 -11.65 2.21
N ASP A 136 1.80 -12.74 2.65
CA ASP A 136 2.31 -14.08 2.37
C ASP A 136 2.00 -14.42 0.91
N LEU A 137 3.02 -14.69 0.12
CA LEU A 137 2.86 -15.00 -1.30
C LEU A 137 2.13 -16.32 -1.55
N GLU A 138 2.09 -17.21 -0.56
CA GLU A 138 1.31 -18.45 -0.63
C GLU A 138 -0.20 -18.15 -0.71
N GLU A 139 -0.67 -17.05 -0.11
CA GLU A 139 -2.07 -16.63 -0.20
C GLU A 139 -2.50 -16.34 -1.64
N PHE A 140 -1.62 -15.81 -2.48
CA PHE A 140 -1.92 -15.62 -3.89
C PHE A 140 -2.07 -16.94 -4.66
N TYR A 141 -1.26 -17.96 -4.34
CA TYR A 141 -1.44 -19.30 -4.91
C TYR A 141 -2.76 -19.92 -4.46
N ASN A 142 -3.06 -19.85 -3.17
CA ASN A 142 -4.31 -20.35 -2.60
C ASN A 142 -5.52 -19.65 -3.20
N LEU A 143 -5.46 -18.34 -3.39
CA LEU A 143 -6.50 -17.56 -4.04
C LEU A 143 -6.79 -18.04 -5.46
N LYS A 144 -5.74 -18.34 -6.24
CA LYS A 144 -5.86 -18.87 -7.59
C LYS A 144 -6.51 -20.26 -7.62
N LEU A 145 -6.12 -21.13 -6.69
CA LEU A 145 -6.73 -22.46 -6.53
C LEU A 145 -8.21 -22.36 -6.12
N ASN A 146 -8.52 -21.52 -5.15
CA ASN A 146 -9.88 -21.31 -4.68
C ASN A 146 -10.78 -20.75 -5.78
N ARG A 147 -10.28 -19.85 -6.62
CA ARG A 147 -11.01 -19.40 -7.80
C ARG A 147 -11.34 -20.55 -8.75
N GLN A 148 -10.38 -21.41 -9.06
CA GLN A 148 -10.61 -22.55 -9.94
C GLN A 148 -11.66 -23.53 -9.41
N LEU A 149 -11.75 -23.69 -8.09
CA LEU A 149 -12.75 -24.54 -7.45
C LEU A 149 -14.14 -23.90 -7.41
N ASN A 150 -14.22 -22.60 -7.14
CA ASN A 150 -15.48 -21.91 -6.84
C ASN A 150 -16.07 -21.14 -8.03
N GLN A 151 -15.28 -20.86 -9.07
CA GLN A 151 -15.68 -20.03 -10.22
C GLN A 151 -15.35 -20.74 -11.56
N ARG A 152 -15.91 -21.93 -11.74
CA ARG A 152 -15.61 -22.79 -12.91
C ARG A 152 -16.04 -22.19 -14.24
N ASP A 153 -17.14 -21.42 -14.25
CA ASP A 153 -17.71 -20.84 -15.47
C ASP A 153 -16.95 -19.60 -15.94
N ASN A 154 -16.12 -18.99 -15.06
CA ASN A 154 -15.28 -17.84 -15.40
C ASN A 154 -13.90 -17.97 -14.73
N PRO A 155 -13.06 -18.91 -15.16
CA PRO A 155 -11.82 -19.26 -14.47
C PRO A 155 -10.76 -18.15 -14.48
N ASN A 156 -10.90 -17.13 -15.32
CA ASN A 156 -9.99 -15.98 -15.41
C ASN A 156 -10.62 -14.68 -14.95
N GLY A 157 -11.85 -14.73 -14.47
CA GLY A 157 -12.56 -13.56 -13.97
C GLY A 157 -12.01 -13.02 -12.65
N TYR A 158 -12.55 -11.89 -12.25
CA TYR A 158 -12.28 -11.32 -10.94
C TYR A 158 -12.74 -12.28 -9.83
N TYR A 159 -11.85 -12.55 -8.87
CA TYR A 159 -12.16 -13.32 -7.68
C TYR A 159 -11.47 -12.70 -6.48
N ALA A 160 -12.15 -12.62 -5.35
CA ALA A 160 -11.62 -11.99 -4.14
C ALA A 160 -11.97 -12.78 -2.88
N GLN A 161 -11.12 -12.67 -1.87
CA GLN A 161 -11.32 -13.22 -0.53
C GLN A 161 -10.92 -12.18 0.51
N THR A 162 -11.60 -12.21 1.65
CA THR A 162 -11.17 -11.48 2.85
C THR A 162 -10.39 -12.46 3.73
N LEU A 163 -9.21 -12.04 4.15
CA LEU A 163 -8.34 -12.80 5.05
C LEU A 163 -8.80 -12.65 6.50
N GLU A 164 -8.29 -13.50 7.39
CA GLU A 164 -8.62 -13.48 8.83
C GLU A 164 -8.26 -12.15 9.52
N ASN A 165 -7.25 -11.45 9.02
CA ASN A 165 -6.84 -10.13 9.51
C ASN A 165 -7.72 -8.97 9.00
N GLY A 166 -8.76 -9.24 8.23
CA GLY A 166 -9.63 -8.24 7.64
C GLY A 166 -9.13 -7.63 6.32
N HIS A 167 -7.92 -7.98 5.89
CA HIS A 167 -7.38 -7.55 4.59
C HIS A 167 -8.05 -8.32 3.46
N ARG A 168 -8.04 -7.73 2.26
CA ARG A 168 -8.66 -8.33 1.10
C ARG A 168 -7.62 -8.64 0.04
N ILE A 169 -7.72 -9.83 -0.53
CA ILE A 169 -6.93 -10.24 -1.68
C ILE A 169 -7.82 -10.51 -2.88
N SER A 170 -7.35 -10.15 -4.07
CA SER A 170 -8.08 -10.41 -5.31
C SER A 170 -7.14 -10.79 -6.46
N ILE A 171 -7.71 -11.45 -7.45
CA ILE A 171 -7.03 -11.89 -8.66
C ILE A 171 -7.89 -11.62 -9.90
N VAL A 172 -7.25 -11.19 -10.98
CA VAL A 172 -7.84 -11.08 -12.31
C VAL A 172 -6.91 -11.77 -13.31
N GLY A 173 -7.48 -12.45 -14.27
CA GLY A 173 -6.72 -13.10 -15.35
C GLY A 173 -5.83 -14.24 -14.87
N LEU A 174 -4.68 -14.36 -15.47
CA LEU A 174 -3.66 -15.39 -15.20
C LEU A 174 -2.32 -14.73 -14.85
N PRO A 175 -2.24 -13.99 -13.76
CA PRO A 175 -0.96 -13.39 -13.36
C PRO A 175 0.06 -14.46 -13.00
N ASP A 176 1.33 -14.17 -13.32
CA ASP A 176 2.47 -15.05 -13.07
C ASP A 176 3.48 -14.35 -12.16
N LEU A 177 3.70 -14.93 -10.97
CA LEU A 177 4.66 -14.43 -10.00
C LEU A 177 6.13 -14.64 -10.42
N SER A 178 6.37 -15.47 -11.46
CA SER A 178 7.70 -15.61 -12.08
C SER A 178 8.04 -14.46 -13.04
N ASN A 179 7.03 -13.69 -13.46
CA ASN A 179 7.16 -12.65 -14.46
C ASN A 179 6.31 -11.43 -14.08
N VAL A 180 6.64 -10.85 -12.92
CA VAL A 180 6.01 -9.60 -12.46
C VAL A 180 6.63 -8.44 -13.22
N ARG A 181 5.82 -7.75 -14.01
CA ARG A 181 6.25 -6.63 -14.86
C ARG A 181 5.81 -5.27 -14.34
N THR A 182 4.82 -5.26 -13.47
CA THR A 182 4.27 -4.01 -12.93
C THR A 182 3.97 -4.16 -11.44
N ILE A 183 4.25 -3.09 -10.71
CA ILE A 183 3.79 -2.88 -9.34
C ILE A 183 3.09 -1.54 -9.28
N LEU A 184 1.94 -1.50 -8.60
CA LEU A 184 1.19 -0.29 -8.33
C LEU A 184 0.91 -0.20 -6.83
N LEU A 185 1.18 0.97 -6.27
CA LEU A 185 0.72 1.37 -4.94
C LEU A 185 -0.36 2.42 -5.10
N GLY A 186 -1.45 2.29 -4.38
CA GLY A 186 -2.60 3.17 -4.56
C GLY A 186 -3.44 3.35 -3.31
N VAL A 187 -4.34 4.31 -3.43
CA VAL A 187 -5.35 4.66 -2.43
C VAL A 187 -6.72 4.52 -3.06
N LYS A 188 -7.62 3.89 -2.34
CA LYS A 188 -9.01 3.66 -2.74
C LYS A 188 -9.94 4.21 -1.67
N ASN A 189 -11.05 4.79 -2.10
CA ASN A 189 -12.17 5.12 -1.23
C ASN A 189 -13.05 3.89 -1.07
N ASP A 190 -13.23 3.37 0.16
CA ASP A 190 -14.01 2.14 0.39
C ASP A 190 -15.47 2.32 -0.02
N VAL A 191 -16.11 1.22 -0.43
CA VAL A 191 -17.54 1.19 -0.76
C VAL A 191 -18.43 1.58 0.41
N ASN A 192 -18.02 1.23 1.62
CA ASN A 192 -18.73 1.54 2.87
C ASN A 192 -18.25 2.84 3.52
N SER A 193 -17.33 3.57 2.87
CA SER A 193 -16.78 4.82 3.39
C SER A 193 -17.86 5.81 3.83
N THR A 194 -17.60 6.53 4.91
CA THR A 194 -18.43 7.65 5.34
C THR A 194 -18.31 8.85 4.40
N GLN A 195 -17.26 8.89 3.59
CA GLN A 195 -16.94 9.96 2.66
C GLN A 195 -17.39 9.64 1.23
N ASN A 196 -18.32 10.42 0.68
CA ASN A 196 -18.68 10.31 -0.75
C ASN A 196 -17.52 10.76 -1.64
N LYS A 197 -16.74 11.75 -1.16
CA LYS A 197 -15.51 12.25 -1.82
C LYS A 197 -14.40 12.27 -0.79
N LEU A 198 -13.44 11.38 -0.98
CA LEU A 198 -12.32 11.21 -0.05
C LEU A 198 -11.20 12.18 -0.39
N CYS A 199 -10.68 12.85 0.65
CA CYS A 199 -9.39 13.53 0.63
C CYS A 199 -8.51 12.89 1.70
N SER A 200 -7.36 12.33 1.30
CA SER A 200 -6.41 11.68 2.21
C SER A 200 -5.00 11.71 1.65
N GLU A 201 -4.01 11.57 2.51
CA GLU A 201 -2.62 11.33 2.16
C GLU A 201 -2.17 10.01 2.78
N VAL A 202 -1.52 9.16 1.98
CA VAL A 202 -1.03 7.84 2.40
C VAL A 202 0.45 7.75 2.04
N TRP A 203 1.27 7.31 3.01
CA TRP A 203 2.69 7.06 2.80
C TRP A 203 2.96 5.57 2.77
N PHE A 204 3.79 5.17 1.81
CA PHE A 204 4.26 3.79 1.66
C PHE A 204 5.76 3.75 1.85
N ASN A 205 6.21 2.96 2.82
CA ASN A 205 7.62 2.86 3.18
C ASN A 205 8.12 1.43 3.07
N GLU A 206 9.31 1.29 2.48
CA GLU A 206 10.08 0.05 2.39
C GLU A 206 9.32 -1.21 1.97
N LEU A 207 9.25 -1.45 0.66
CA LEU A 207 8.92 -2.78 0.13
C LEU A 207 10.12 -3.72 0.34
N ARG A 208 9.94 -4.76 1.15
CA ARG A 208 10.95 -5.73 1.54
C ARG A 208 10.40 -7.16 1.57
#